data_0e6d9148d60466a2d228d7fc80ff81fc
#
_entry.id   0e6d9148d60466a2d228d7fc80ff81fc
#
_cell.length_a   1.000
_cell.length_b   1.000
_cell.length_c   1.000
_cell.angle_alpha   90.00
_cell.angle_beta   90.00
_cell.angle_gamma   90.00
#
_symmetry.space_group_name_H-M   'P 1'
#
loop_
_entity.id
_entity.type
_entity.pdbx_description
1 polymer ?
#
loop_
_entity_poly.entity_id
_entity_poly.type
_entity_poly.pdbx_seq_one_letter_code
_entity_poly.pdbx_strand_id
1 'polypeptide(L)'
;MGRGAEDGGWPTDCAKCFGLCCIALAHQPAAGFPAVKAPDTPCVHLSDTFRCTQFDTLEAAGFPICRAYDCFGAGPVVSARMRSEWGPWTPQMVAGAAGHLAGFRDLARLRMLIAALRREGSAEASAVANRLDPVAEAFRRTGRVEIDAGTAQFMRWHEALISAILAPLKEQTKSREGP
;
A
#
# COMPACT_ATOMS: atom_id res chain seq x y z
N MET A 1 4.49 -15.24 -7.07
CA MET A 1 3.42 -16.00 -6.43
C MET A 1 2.63 -15.01 -5.59
N GLY A 2 1.39 -14.72 -5.98
CA GLY A 2 0.55 -13.71 -5.33
C GLY A 2 0.11 -14.18 -3.94
N ARG A 3 0.55 -13.48 -2.90
CA ARG A 3 -0.09 -13.51 -1.60
C ARG A 3 -1.36 -12.67 -1.75
N GLY A 4 -2.53 -13.15 -1.44
CA GLY A 4 -3.69 -12.27 -1.49
C GLY A 4 -5.05 -12.93 -1.72
N ALA A 5 -5.17 -14.24 -1.74
CA ALA A 5 -6.49 -14.89 -1.80
C ALA A 5 -7.18 -14.98 -0.43
N GLU A 6 -6.41 -14.94 0.67
CA GLU A 6 -6.94 -15.08 2.04
C GLU A 6 -7.25 -13.73 2.72
N ASP A 7 -6.68 -12.62 2.24
CA ASP A 7 -6.72 -11.30 2.89
C ASP A 7 -7.70 -10.29 2.23
N GLY A 8 -8.81 -10.72 1.66
CA GLY A 8 -9.80 -9.78 1.13
C GLY A 8 -9.97 -9.75 -0.38
N GLY A 9 -9.39 -10.70 -1.13
CA GLY A 9 -9.65 -10.86 -2.56
C GLY A 9 -8.94 -9.85 -3.47
N TRP A 10 -7.90 -9.17 -3.00
CA TRP A 10 -7.11 -8.21 -3.80
C TRP A 10 -5.69 -8.75 -4.08
N PRO A 11 -5.49 -9.59 -5.10
CA PRO A 11 -4.18 -10.18 -5.37
C PRO A 11 -3.17 -9.10 -5.77
N THR A 12 -1.98 -9.17 -5.17
CA THR A 12 -0.84 -8.35 -5.57
C THR A 12 -0.18 -8.98 -6.80
N ASP A 13 -0.40 -8.35 -7.96
CA ASP A 13 0.20 -8.75 -9.25
C ASP A 13 1.24 -7.70 -9.68
N CYS A 14 2.50 -7.91 -9.27
CA CYS A 14 3.60 -7.02 -9.64
C CYS A 14 3.84 -7.01 -11.16
N ALA A 15 3.41 -8.03 -11.92
CA ALA A 15 3.54 -8.06 -13.37
C ALA A 15 2.69 -6.99 -14.06
N LYS A 16 1.62 -6.55 -13.41
CA LYS A 16 0.72 -5.50 -13.89
C LYS A 16 0.96 -4.13 -13.23
N CYS A 17 2.07 -3.99 -12.49
CA CYS A 17 2.35 -2.78 -11.71
C CYS A 17 3.55 -2.02 -12.27
N PHE A 18 3.52 -0.69 -12.19
CA PHE A 18 4.65 0.21 -12.48
C PHE A 18 5.65 0.32 -11.32
N GLY A 19 5.75 -0.69 -10.46
CA GLY A 19 6.66 -0.67 -9.33
C GLY A 19 6.36 0.45 -8.32
N LEU A 20 5.08 0.78 -8.11
CA LEU A 20 4.66 1.96 -7.35
C LEU A 20 5.15 1.95 -5.90
N CYS A 21 5.31 0.79 -5.26
CA CYS A 21 5.92 0.70 -3.94
C CYS A 21 7.39 1.18 -3.94
N CYS A 22 8.14 0.90 -5.01
CA CYS A 22 9.53 1.35 -5.17
C CYS A 22 9.62 2.86 -5.44
N ILE A 23 8.54 3.51 -5.84
CA ILE A 23 8.51 4.94 -6.15
C ILE A 23 7.86 5.72 -5.01
N ALA A 24 6.62 5.38 -4.68
CA ALA A 24 5.77 6.17 -3.78
C ALA A 24 6.18 6.12 -2.31
N LEU A 25 6.80 5.00 -1.86
CA LEU A 25 7.10 4.83 -0.44
C LEU A 25 8.48 5.39 -0.10
N ALA A 26 8.60 6.00 1.08
CA ALA A 26 9.88 6.40 1.65
C ALA A 26 10.66 5.18 2.16
N HIS A 27 11.98 5.25 2.11
CA HIS A 27 12.87 4.35 2.84
C HIS A 27 13.51 5.12 4.00
N GLN A 28 13.49 4.53 5.19
CA GLN A 28 14.09 5.12 6.39
C GLN A 28 14.89 4.03 7.12
N PRO A 29 16.10 4.30 7.59
CA PRO A 29 16.89 3.32 8.36
C PRO A 29 16.13 2.85 9.61
N ALA A 30 15.43 3.74 10.31
CA ALA A 30 14.56 3.41 11.44
C ALA A 30 13.44 2.41 11.09
N ALA A 31 13.03 2.33 9.82
CA ALA A 31 12.10 1.31 9.32
C ALA A 31 12.80 0.07 8.76
N GLY A 32 14.13 -0.09 8.95
CA GLY A 32 14.89 -1.26 8.52
C GLY A 32 15.37 -1.22 7.06
N PHE A 33 15.49 -0.03 6.48
CA PHE A 33 16.11 0.13 5.16
C PHE A 33 17.61 0.49 5.29
N PRO A 34 18.47 0.04 4.35
CA PRO A 34 19.91 0.34 4.42
C PRO A 34 20.25 1.80 4.10
N ALA A 35 19.34 2.52 3.45
CA ALA A 35 19.56 3.91 3.03
C ALA A 35 18.25 4.70 3.04
N VAL A 36 18.36 6.02 3.12
CA VAL A 36 17.23 6.95 3.00
C VAL A 36 16.82 7.10 1.53
N LYS A 37 15.53 7.02 1.26
CA LYS A 37 14.89 7.41 0.00
C LYS A 37 13.69 8.29 0.30
N ALA A 38 13.61 9.45 -0.33
CA ALA A 38 12.41 10.29 -0.21
C ALA A 38 11.18 9.60 -0.83
N PRO A 39 9.96 9.88 -0.35
CA PRO A 39 8.76 9.46 -1.05
C PRO A 39 8.72 10.08 -2.45
N ASP A 40 7.98 9.46 -3.35
CA ASP A 40 7.80 9.89 -4.72
C ASP A 40 9.14 10.05 -5.50
N THR A 41 10.12 9.24 -5.13
CA THR A 41 11.42 9.12 -5.79
C THR A 41 11.67 7.67 -6.16
N PRO A 42 12.06 7.35 -7.40
CA PRO A 42 12.38 5.97 -7.77
C PRO A 42 13.49 5.37 -6.93
N CYS A 43 13.31 4.13 -6.49
CA CYS A 43 14.36 3.35 -5.86
C CYS A 43 15.47 3.07 -6.88
N VAL A 44 16.73 3.11 -6.46
CA VAL A 44 17.90 2.81 -7.32
C VAL A 44 17.88 1.37 -7.88
N HIS A 45 17.13 0.48 -7.25
CA HIS A 45 16.96 -0.91 -7.69
C HIS A 45 15.72 -1.13 -8.57
N LEU A 46 15.00 -0.07 -8.94
CA LEU A 46 13.88 -0.15 -9.88
C LEU A 46 14.38 -0.07 -11.31
N SER A 47 14.18 -1.13 -12.08
CA SER A 47 14.53 -1.15 -13.52
C SER A 47 13.54 -0.35 -14.36
N ASP A 48 13.90 -0.07 -15.61
CA ASP A 48 13.03 0.57 -16.60
C ASP A 48 11.81 -0.30 -16.98
N THR A 49 11.87 -1.59 -16.68
CA THR A 49 10.74 -2.51 -16.82
C THR A 49 9.87 -2.63 -15.56
N PHE A 50 10.04 -1.72 -14.61
CA PHE A 50 9.33 -1.65 -13.33
C PHE A 50 9.49 -2.91 -12.46
N ARG A 51 10.65 -3.55 -12.51
CA ARG A 51 11.01 -4.69 -11.66
C ARG A 51 12.12 -4.30 -10.70
N CYS A 52 12.05 -4.85 -9.50
CA CYS A 52 13.15 -4.74 -8.54
C CYS A 52 14.30 -5.65 -9.00
N THR A 53 15.49 -5.08 -9.25
CA THR A 53 16.67 -5.84 -9.62
C THR A 53 17.25 -6.68 -8.47
N GLN A 54 16.81 -6.41 -7.23
CA GLN A 54 17.21 -7.14 -6.03
C GLN A 54 16.10 -8.07 -5.49
N PHE A 55 15.02 -8.32 -6.26
CA PHE A 55 13.82 -9.00 -5.73
C PHE A 55 14.13 -10.37 -5.10
N ASP A 56 15.01 -11.14 -5.70
CA ASP A 56 15.37 -12.48 -5.21
C ASP A 56 16.34 -12.47 -4.01
N THR A 57 17.03 -11.35 -3.79
CA THR A 57 18.05 -11.16 -2.75
C THR A 57 17.72 -10.08 -1.73
N LEU A 58 16.45 -9.63 -1.66
CA LEU A 58 16.03 -8.48 -0.85
C LEU A 58 16.47 -8.57 0.62
N GLU A 59 16.36 -9.73 1.25
CA GLU A 59 16.75 -9.92 2.65
C GLU A 59 18.27 -9.78 2.83
N ALA A 60 19.04 -10.45 1.98
CA ALA A 60 20.50 -10.38 1.99
C ALA A 60 21.03 -8.97 1.61
N ALA A 61 20.30 -8.26 0.77
CA ALA A 61 20.62 -6.88 0.37
C ALA A 61 20.17 -5.82 1.40
N GLY A 62 19.61 -6.23 2.55
CA GLY A 62 19.18 -5.31 3.61
C GLY A 62 17.81 -4.66 3.38
N PHE A 63 16.94 -5.28 2.57
CA PHE A 63 15.57 -4.81 2.30
C PHE A 63 14.49 -5.80 2.77
N PRO A 64 14.52 -6.31 4.02
CA PRO A 64 13.53 -7.29 4.50
C PRO A 64 12.10 -6.71 4.46
N ILE A 65 11.95 -5.40 4.65
CA ILE A 65 10.65 -4.70 4.57
C ILE A 65 10.04 -4.81 3.17
N CYS A 66 10.84 -4.64 2.11
CA CYS A 66 10.35 -4.80 0.74
C CYS A 66 9.86 -6.22 0.47
N ARG A 67 10.51 -7.23 1.08
CA ARG A 67 10.08 -8.63 0.97
C ARG A 67 8.76 -8.90 1.67
N ALA A 68 8.54 -8.24 2.81
CA ALA A 68 7.34 -8.40 3.63
C ALA A 68 6.17 -7.54 3.17
N TYR A 69 6.44 -6.48 2.37
CA TYR A 69 5.40 -5.53 1.97
C TYR A 69 4.38 -6.15 1.02
N ASP A 70 3.11 -5.93 1.30
CA ASP A 70 1.99 -6.19 0.40
C ASP A 70 1.19 -4.90 0.19
N CYS A 71 0.88 -4.57 -1.05
CA CYS A 71 0.05 -3.42 -1.40
C CYS A 71 -1.43 -3.79 -1.52
N PHE A 72 -1.80 -5.04 -1.25
CA PHE A 72 -3.17 -5.55 -1.38
C PHE A 72 -3.80 -5.19 -2.73
N GLY A 73 -3.04 -5.37 -3.83
CA GLY A 73 -3.49 -5.09 -5.18
C GLY A 73 -3.65 -3.61 -5.55
N ALA A 74 -3.27 -2.66 -4.68
CA ALA A 74 -3.36 -1.23 -5.00
C ALA A 74 -2.45 -0.85 -6.17
N GLY A 75 -1.24 -1.43 -6.25
CA GLY A 75 -0.28 -1.17 -7.31
C GLY A 75 -0.83 -1.45 -8.71
N PRO A 76 -1.33 -2.66 -9.02
CA PRO A 76 -1.97 -2.98 -10.29
C PRO A 76 -3.14 -2.07 -10.65
N VAL A 77 -4.00 -1.72 -9.67
CA VAL A 77 -5.17 -0.85 -9.90
C VAL A 77 -4.75 0.54 -10.34
N VAL A 78 -3.84 1.16 -9.60
CA VAL A 78 -3.34 2.51 -9.93
C VAL A 78 -2.55 2.50 -11.23
N SER A 79 -1.72 1.48 -11.46
CA SER A 79 -0.96 1.36 -12.72
C SER A 79 -1.86 1.17 -13.94
N ALA A 80 -2.98 0.46 -13.81
CA ALA A 80 -3.97 0.34 -14.88
C ALA A 80 -4.59 1.70 -15.22
N ARG A 81 -4.90 2.50 -14.19
CA ARG A 81 -5.40 3.85 -14.36
C ARG A 81 -4.38 4.77 -15.06
N MET A 82 -3.12 4.76 -14.61
CA MET A 82 -2.03 5.51 -15.24
C MET A 82 -1.87 5.14 -16.71
N ARG A 83 -1.95 3.84 -17.06
CA ARG A 83 -1.90 3.40 -18.47
C ARG A 83 -3.05 3.95 -19.29
N SER A 84 -4.27 3.99 -18.74
CA SER A 84 -5.44 4.48 -19.48
C SER A 84 -5.41 6.00 -19.69
N GLU A 85 -4.81 6.74 -18.75
CA GLU A 85 -4.76 8.20 -18.80
C GLU A 85 -3.55 8.73 -19.61
N TRP A 86 -2.41 8.06 -19.54
CA TRP A 86 -1.14 8.58 -20.06
C TRP A 86 -0.47 7.70 -21.12
N GLY A 87 -0.92 6.45 -21.29
CA GLY A 87 -0.26 5.50 -22.17
C GLY A 87 1.08 5.02 -21.59
N PRO A 88 2.16 4.94 -22.40
CA PRO A 88 3.49 4.54 -21.94
C PRO A 88 4.01 5.50 -20.85
N TRP A 89 4.46 4.93 -19.73
CA TRP A 89 4.99 5.68 -18.60
C TRP A 89 6.36 5.11 -18.19
N THR A 90 7.24 5.96 -17.68
CA THR A 90 8.57 5.57 -17.20
C THR A 90 8.80 6.09 -15.77
N PRO A 91 9.72 5.47 -14.99
CA PRO A 91 10.03 5.94 -13.64
C PRO A 91 10.50 7.40 -13.56
N GLN A 92 11.07 7.93 -14.66
CA GLN A 92 11.56 9.31 -14.75
C GLN A 92 10.42 10.34 -14.86
N MET A 93 9.21 9.90 -15.24
CA MET A 93 8.03 10.76 -15.35
C MET A 93 7.31 10.98 -14.02
N VAL A 94 7.95 10.65 -12.90
CA VAL A 94 7.35 10.66 -11.56
C VAL A 94 6.79 12.02 -11.13
N ALA A 95 7.40 13.12 -11.59
CA ALA A 95 6.96 14.48 -11.21
C ALA A 95 5.49 14.76 -11.61
N GLY A 96 5.00 14.20 -12.71
CA GLY A 96 3.61 14.31 -13.14
C GLY A 96 2.66 13.35 -12.43
N ALA A 97 3.18 12.37 -11.68
CA ALA A 97 2.41 11.27 -11.11
C ALA A 97 1.96 11.49 -9.66
N ALA A 98 2.22 12.66 -9.06
CA ALA A 98 2.00 12.92 -7.62
C ALA A 98 0.60 12.49 -7.13
N GLY A 99 -0.46 12.81 -7.88
CA GLY A 99 -1.83 12.41 -7.54
C GLY A 99 -2.04 10.89 -7.56
N HIS A 100 -1.44 10.18 -8.53
CA HIS A 100 -1.52 8.72 -8.62
C HIS A 100 -0.70 8.04 -7.51
N LEU A 101 0.47 8.59 -7.18
CA LEU A 101 1.31 8.07 -6.09
C LEU A 101 0.65 8.28 -4.72
N ALA A 102 0.00 9.42 -4.50
CA ALA A 102 -0.84 9.63 -3.32
C ALA A 102 -2.01 8.64 -3.26
N GLY A 103 -2.76 8.50 -4.37
CA GLY A 103 -3.85 7.54 -4.47
C GLY A 103 -3.41 6.09 -4.23
N PHE A 104 -2.21 5.71 -4.71
CA PHE A 104 -1.63 4.40 -4.41
C PHE A 104 -1.44 4.19 -2.90
N ARG A 105 -0.83 5.17 -2.20
CA ARG A 105 -0.62 5.09 -0.75
C ARG A 105 -1.93 4.97 0.01
N ASP A 106 -2.92 5.78 -0.37
CA ASP A 106 -4.22 5.80 0.31
C ASP A 106 -5.00 4.50 0.10
N LEU A 107 -5.03 3.99 -1.14
CA LEU A 107 -5.70 2.73 -1.45
C LEU A 107 -5.01 1.54 -0.76
N ALA A 108 -3.67 1.50 -0.76
CA ALA A 108 -2.92 0.44 -0.09
C ALA A 108 -3.19 0.44 1.43
N ARG A 109 -3.19 1.62 2.07
CA ARG A 109 -3.51 1.76 3.50
C ARG A 109 -4.94 1.33 3.82
N LEU A 110 -5.90 1.76 3.01
CA LEU A 110 -7.31 1.37 3.19
C LEU A 110 -7.49 -0.14 3.11
N ARG A 111 -6.94 -0.77 2.08
CA ARG A 111 -7.05 -2.22 1.89
C ARG A 111 -6.30 -3.01 2.95
N MET A 112 -5.15 -2.52 3.41
CA MET A 112 -4.43 -3.10 4.54
C MET A 112 -5.28 -3.06 5.82
N LEU A 113 -5.97 -1.95 6.09
CA LEU A 113 -6.89 -1.86 7.23
C LEU A 113 -8.05 -2.85 7.08
N ILE A 114 -8.69 -2.93 5.93
CA ILE A 114 -9.79 -3.88 5.68
C ILE A 114 -9.31 -5.33 5.87
N ALA A 115 -8.14 -5.68 5.35
CA ALA A 115 -7.56 -7.01 5.52
C ALA A 115 -7.24 -7.32 6.99
N ALA A 116 -6.74 -6.35 7.75
CA ALA A 116 -6.47 -6.49 9.17
C ALA A 116 -7.76 -6.66 9.99
N LEU A 117 -8.81 -5.90 9.68
CA LEU A 117 -10.14 -6.04 10.28
C LEU A 117 -10.73 -7.43 10.01
N ARG A 118 -10.61 -7.93 8.81
CA ARG A 118 -11.09 -9.27 8.44
C ARG A 118 -10.34 -10.39 9.17
N ARG A 119 -9.04 -10.24 9.37
CA ARG A 119 -8.23 -11.20 10.14
C ARG A 119 -8.53 -11.17 11.63
N GLU A 120 -8.90 -10.03 12.18
CA GLU A 120 -9.34 -9.92 13.58
C GLU A 120 -10.61 -10.75 13.82
N GLY A 121 -11.57 -10.74 12.88
CA GLY A 121 -12.63 -11.73 12.77
C GLY A 121 -13.86 -11.49 13.65
N SER A 122 -13.89 -10.47 14.52
CA SER A 122 -15.08 -10.13 15.29
C SER A 122 -16.22 -9.60 14.40
N ALA A 123 -17.44 -9.67 14.89
CA ALA A 123 -18.60 -9.08 14.20
C ALA A 123 -18.44 -7.57 14.02
N GLU A 124 -17.84 -6.89 15.00
CA GLU A 124 -17.55 -5.47 14.96
C GLU A 124 -16.53 -5.14 13.86
N ALA A 125 -15.39 -5.84 13.82
CA ALA A 125 -14.37 -5.65 12.79
C ALA A 125 -14.92 -5.94 11.38
N SER A 126 -15.73 -6.99 11.25
CA SER A 126 -16.39 -7.34 9.99
C SER A 126 -17.34 -6.23 9.53
N ALA A 127 -18.10 -5.62 10.45
CA ALA A 127 -18.99 -4.51 10.12
C ALA A 127 -18.20 -3.28 9.62
N VAL A 128 -17.06 -2.97 10.26
CA VAL A 128 -16.16 -1.88 9.81
C VAL A 128 -15.57 -2.21 8.43
N ALA A 129 -15.07 -3.42 8.22
CA ALA A 129 -14.52 -3.84 6.93
C ALA A 129 -15.56 -3.71 5.80
N ASN A 130 -16.76 -4.22 6.02
CA ASN A 130 -17.86 -4.16 5.05
C ASN A 130 -18.29 -2.72 4.72
N ARG A 131 -18.17 -1.79 5.68
CA ARG A 131 -18.44 -0.38 5.45
C ARG A 131 -17.37 0.29 4.60
N LEU A 132 -16.13 -0.18 4.68
CA LEU A 132 -14.99 0.36 3.93
C LEU A 132 -14.81 -0.24 2.54
N ASP A 133 -15.30 -1.45 2.27
CA ASP A 133 -15.19 -2.10 0.96
C ASP A 133 -15.69 -1.24 -0.20
N PRO A 134 -16.90 -0.65 -0.14
CA PRO A 134 -17.40 0.21 -1.23
C PRO A 134 -16.48 1.40 -1.50
N VAL A 135 -15.80 1.94 -0.48
CA VAL A 135 -14.82 3.03 -0.63
C VAL A 135 -13.62 2.56 -1.43
N ALA A 136 -13.07 1.37 -1.10
CA ALA A 136 -11.95 0.79 -1.82
C ALA A 136 -12.31 0.43 -3.28
N GLU A 137 -13.53 -0.03 -3.54
CA GLU A 137 -14.01 -0.34 -4.90
C GLU A 137 -14.30 0.91 -5.73
N ALA A 138 -14.82 1.98 -5.12
CA ALA A 138 -15.07 3.25 -5.78
C ALA A 138 -13.78 3.88 -6.35
N PHE A 139 -12.61 3.57 -5.76
CA PHE A 139 -11.31 4.08 -6.22
C PHE A 139 -11.05 3.82 -7.71
N ARG A 140 -11.49 2.69 -8.26
CA ARG A 140 -11.34 2.38 -9.70
C ARG A 140 -11.95 3.46 -10.59
N ARG A 141 -13.04 4.08 -10.15
CA ARG A 141 -13.75 5.14 -10.86
C ARG A 141 -13.18 6.52 -10.58
N THR A 142 -12.96 6.82 -9.30
CA THR A 142 -12.63 8.18 -8.83
C THR A 142 -11.12 8.47 -8.84
N GLY A 143 -10.29 7.44 -8.72
CA GLY A 143 -8.83 7.59 -8.53
C GLY A 143 -8.45 8.09 -7.14
N ARG A 144 -9.40 8.18 -6.22
CA ARG A 144 -9.23 8.69 -4.85
C ARG A 144 -9.94 7.79 -3.84
N VAL A 145 -9.42 7.79 -2.62
CA VAL A 145 -10.13 7.26 -1.46
C VAL A 145 -11.00 8.38 -0.90
N GLU A 146 -12.30 8.27 -1.10
CA GLU A 146 -13.28 9.28 -0.67
C GLU A 146 -14.16 8.67 0.42
N ILE A 147 -14.01 9.18 1.64
CA ILE A 147 -14.79 8.74 2.81
C ILE A 147 -15.91 9.76 3.04
N ASP A 148 -17.15 9.36 2.80
CA ASP A 148 -18.30 10.20 3.07
C ASP A 148 -18.50 10.44 4.59
N ALA A 149 -19.27 11.48 4.93
CA ALA A 149 -19.49 11.88 6.32
C ALA A 149 -20.08 10.77 7.19
N GLY A 150 -20.96 9.93 6.63
CA GLY A 150 -21.58 8.81 7.35
C GLY A 150 -20.56 7.72 7.66
N THR A 151 -19.71 7.38 6.69
CA THR A 151 -18.60 6.42 6.88
C THR A 151 -17.56 6.97 7.85
N ALA A 152 -17.20 8.25 7.77
CA ALA A 152 -16.29 8.88 8.71
C ALA A 152 -16.85 8.89 10.14
N GLN A 153 -18.15 9.15 10.32
CA GLN A 153 -18.82 9.06 11.61
C GLN A 153 -18.81 7.63 12.16
N PHE A 154 -19.12 6.66 11.32
CA PHE A 154 -19.10 5.24 11.69
C PHE A 154 -17.70 4.80 12.14
N MET A 155 -16.64 5.20 11.42
CA MET A 155 -15.25 4.92 11.81
C MET A 155 -14.88 5.55 13.16
N ARG A 156 -15.36 6.77 13.47
CA ARG A 156 -15.13 7.38 14.79
C ARG A 156 -15.74 6.57 15.93
N TRP A 157 -16.92 5.98 15.73
CA TRP A 157 -17.52 5.11 16.74
C TRP A 157 -16.72 3.83 17.01
N HIS A 158 -15.92 3.40 16.02
CA HIS A 158 -15.07 2.21 16.12
C HIS A 158 -13.56 2.56 16.26
N GLU A 159 -13.26 3.79 16.66
CA GLU A 159 -11.86 4.29 16.71
C GLU A 159 -10.97 3.45 17.63
N ALA A 160 -11.51 2.98 18.76
CA ALA A 160 -10.77 2.14 19.70
C ALA A 160 -10.36 0.80 19.05
N LEU A 161 -11.26 0.13 18.35
CA LEU A 161 -10.99 -1.10 17.60
C LEU A 161 -9.97 -0.85 16.49
N ILE A 162 -10.19 0.17 15.66
CA ILE A 162 -9.29 0.51 14.54
C ILE A 162 -7.89 0.82 15.07
N SER A 163 -7.79 1.57 16.17
CA SER A 163 -6.52 1.91 16.80
C SER A 163 -5.80 0.68 17.36
N ALA A 164 -6.53 -0.24 17.99
CA ALA A 164 -5.97 -1.50 18.49
C ALA A 164 -5.43 -2.38 17.35
N ILE A 165 -6.14 -2.47 16.23
CA ILE A 165 -5.72 -3.22 15.03
C ILE A 165 -4.48 -2.58 14.38
N LEU A 166 -4.38 -1.26 14.37
CA LEU A 166 -3.25 -0.55 13.77
C LEU A 166 -2.03 -0.44 14.71
N ALA A 167 -2.19 -0.61 16.03
CA ALA A 167 -1.12 -0.50 17.02
C ALA A 167 0.08 -1.43 16.72
N PRO A 168 -0.11 -2.73 16.43
CA PRO A 168 1.01 -3.63 16.12
C PRO A 168 1.78 -3.22 14.87
N LEU A 169 1.10 -2.59 13.90
CA LEU A 169 1.73 -2.09 12.68
C LEU A 169 2.61 -0.86 12.95
N LYS A 170 2.24 -0.05 13.95
CA LYS A 170 3.04 1.10 14.41
C LYS A 170 4.22 0.65 15.28
N GLU A 171 4.06 -0.37 16.11
CA GLU A 171 5.12 -0.92 16.96
C GLU A 171 6.19 -1.66 16.16
N GLN A 172 5.83 -2.35 15.07
CA GLN A 172 6.78 -2.92 14.13
C GLN A 172 7.68 -1.87 13.47
N THR A 173 7.23 -0.63 13.38
CA THR A 173 8.05 0.50 12.96
C THR A 173 8.88 1.11 14.09
N LYS A 174 8.42 0.99 15.34
CA LYS A 174 9.05 1.60 16.52
C LYS A 174 10.08 0.69 17.24
N SER A 175 9.85 -0.61 17.34
CA SER A 175 10.79 -1.55 18.00
C SER A 175 12.07 -1.81 17.20
N ARG A 176 12.28 -1.10 16.10
CA ARG A 176 13.53 -1.03 15.34
C ARG A 176 14.33 0.24 15.60
N GLU A 177 13.81 1.14 16.44
CA GLU A 177 14.51 2.26 17.06
C GLU A 177 15.09 1.81 18.42
N GLY A 178 15.95 0.80 18.42
CA GLY A 178 16.76 0.43 19.58
C GLY A 178 17.91 1.42 19.78
N PRO A 179 18.42 1.58 21.02
CA PRO A 179 19.35 2.63 21.40
C PRO A 179 20.63 2.62 20.61
#